data_aa826ff06705d662517d9ae3b849a8d1
#
_entry.id   aa826ff06705d662517d9ae3b849a8d1
#
_cell.length_a   1.000
_cell.length_b   1.000
_cell.length_c   1.000
_cell.angle_alpha   90.00
_cell.angle_beta   90.00
_cell.angle_gamma   90.00
#
_symmetry.space_group_name_H-M   'P 1'
#
loop_
_entity.id
_entity.type
_entity.pdbx_description
1 polymer ?
#
loop_
_entity_poly.entity_id
_entity_poly.type
_entity_poly.pdbx_seq_one_letter_code
_entity_poly.pdbx_strand_id
1 'polypeptide(L)'
;MTDLEMTRLCAEAMGYEQCTDSIMGGPALCFDPKTTPDAGYFHYDPFHNDDQTMQLLLWLLSCGEKIVIENNERGNRPILVFKNAAYRVHSLELLRGAIVECVAKVQKEKQK
;
A
#
# COMPACT_ATOMS: atom_id res chain seq x y z
N MET A 1 0.72 -7.82 -11.33
CA MET A 1 1.78 -6.98 -10.71
C MET A 1 2.55 -7.79 -9.68
N THR A 2 3.85 -7.61 -9.61
CA THR A 2 4.68 -8.20 -8.56
C THR A 2 4.56 -7.38 -7.27
N ASP A 3 4.96 -7.97 -6.15
CA ASP A 3 4.99 -7.26 -4.87
C ASP A 3 5.90 -6.04 -4.93
N LEU A 4 7.03 -6.15 -5.61
CA LEU A 4 7.96 -5.05 -5.81
C LEU A 4 7.32 -3.89 -6.59
N GLU A 5 6.60 -4.22 -7.65
CA GLU A 5 5.91 -3.21 -8.45
C GLU A 5 4.81 -2.52 -7.66
N MET A 6 4.04 -3.29 -6.88
CA MET A 6 3.00 -2.72 -6.02
C MET A 6 3.59 -1.81 -4.95
N THR A 7 4.70 -2.21 -4.33
CA THR A 7 5.39 -1.38 -3.33
C THR A 7 5.86 -0.08 -3.94
N ARG A 8 6.41 -0.12 -5.15
CA ARG A 8 6.84 1.08 -5.86
C ARG A 8 5.68 2.03 -6.14
N LEU A 9 4.56 1.49 -6.62
CA LEU A 9 3.37 2.29 -6.90
C LEU A 9 2.81 2.93 -5.62
N CYS A 10 2.83 2.20 -4.51
CA CYS A 10 2.41 2.74 -3.23
C CYS A 10 3.33 3.88 -2.76
N ALA A 11 4.64 3.72 -2.93
CA ALA A 11 5.59 4.77 -2.58
C ALA A 11 5.33 6.03 -3.41
N GLU A 12 5.07 5.87 -4.70
CA GLU A 12 4.72 7.00 -5.58
C GLU A 12 3.42 7.67 -5.13
N ALA A 13 2.42 6.90 -4.73
CA ALA A 13 1.14 7.42 -4.23
C ALA A 13 1.34 8.29 -2.99
N MET A 14 2.24 7.89 -2.10
CA MET A 14 2.56 8.64 -0.89
C MET A 14 3.47 9.84 -1.14
N GLY A 15 3.98 9.99 -2.36
CA GLY A 15 4.91 11.06 -2.69
C GLY A 15 6.33 10.80 -2.23
N TYR A 16 6.68 9.57 -1.93
CA TYR A 16 8.04 9.22 -1.52
C TYR A 16 8.93 9.03 -2.74
N GLU A 17 10.20 9.39 -2.60
CA GLU A 17 11.19 9.12 -3.62
C GLU A 17 11.97 7.86 -3.26
N GLN A 18 12.20 7.02 -4.27
CA GLN A 18 12.91 5.76 -4.08
C GLN A 18 14.40 5.95 -4.28
N CYS A 19 15.18 5.20 -3.50
CA CYS A 19 16.61 5.12 -3.72
C CYS A 19 16.87 4.32 -5.01
N THR A 20 17.60 4.93 -5.94
CA THR A 20 17.95 4.29 -7.20
C THR A 20 19.28 3.51 -7.12
N ASP A 21 19.96 3.60 -5.99
CA ASP A 21 21.22 2.93 -5.77
C ASP A 21 20.98 1.50 -5.29
N SER A 22 21.27 0.53 -6.16
CA SER A 22 21.08 -0.88 -5.85
C SER A 22 21.95 -1.39 -4.70
N ILE A 23 23.01 -0.69 -4.38
CA ILE A 23 23.92 -1.04 -3.27
C ILE A 23 23.27 -0.70 -1.92
N MET A 24 22.42 0.30 -1.89
CA MET A 24 21.84 0.83 -0.65
C MET A 24 20.52 0.16 -0.24
N GLY A 25 20.11 -0.93 -0.88
CA GLY A 25 18.90 -1.65 -0.49
C GLY A 25 17.77 -1.65 -1.50
N GLY A 26 17.99 -1.08 -2.66
CA GLY A 26 17.08 -1.15 -3.79
C GLY A 26 15.79 -0.37 -3.61
N PRO A 27 14.72 -0.81 -4.29
CA PRO A 27 13.47 -0.04 -4.39
C PRO A 27 12.66 0.04 -3.09
N ALA A 28 12.98 -0.76 -2.09
CA ALA A 28 12.31 -0.70 -0.79
C ALA A 28 12.83 0.46 0.09
N LEU A 29 13.95 1.07 -0.28
CA LEU A 29 14.53 2.17 0.49
C LEU A 29 14.04 3.49 -0.09
N CYS A 30 13.31 4.27 0.70
CA CYS A 30 12.66 5.50 0.28
C CYS A 30 13.00 6.66 1.19
N PHE A 31 12.76 7.88 0.71
CA PHE A 31 12.76 9.06 1.55
C PHE A 31 11.56 9.94 1.22
N ASP A 32 11.12 10.70 2.22
CA ASP A 32 9.99 11.62 2.06
C ASP A 32 10.54 13.02 1.82
N PRO A 33 10.37 13.58 0.60
CA PRO A 33 10.89 14.91 0.29
C PRO A 33 10.19 16.03 1.06
N LYS A 34 9.09 15.74 1.73
CA LYS A 34 8.34 16.71 2.54
C LYS A 34 8.91 16.84 3.97
N THR A 35 9.72 15.88 4.39
CA THR A 35 10.35 15.93 5.71
C THR A 35 11.66 16.69 5.62
N THR A 36 12.22 17.03 6.79
CA THR A 36 13.51 17.72 6.84
C THR A 36 14.61 16.84 6.25
N PRO A 37 15.67 17.45 5.68
CA PRO A 37 16.80 16.68 5.11
C PRO A 37 17.45 15.69 6.07
N ASP A 38 17.27 15.89 7.37
CA ASP A 38 17.85 15.05 8.42
C ASP A 38 17.11 13.72 8.62
N ALA A 39 15.91 13.57 8.03
CA ALA A 39 15.10 12.36 8.22
C ALA A 39 15.69 11.13 7.54
N GLY A 40 16.49 11.32 6.48
CA GLY A 40 17.18 10.22 5.80
C GLY A 40 16.26 9.24 5.09
N TYR A 41 16.83 8.13 4.68
CA TYR A 41 16.10 7.06 4.04
C TYR A 41 15.45 6.14 5.07
N PHE A 42 14.32 5.55 4.69
CA PHE A 42 13.63 4.57 5.52
C PHE A 42 13.20 3.38 4.68
N HIS A 43 13.05 2.22 5.31
CA HIS A 43 12.51 1.05 4.65
C HIS A 43 11.01 1.21 4.43
N TYR A 44 10.59 1.14 3.17
CA TYR A 44 9.19 1.17 2.81
C TYR A 44 8.73 -0.24 2.46
N ASP A 45 7.99 -0.85 3.38
CA ASP A 45 7.50 -2.21 3.24
C ASP A 45 6.07 -2.31 3.78
N PRO A 46 5.08 -1.78 3.02
CA PRO A 46 3.70 -1.77 3.50
C PRO A 46 3.08 -3.17 3.60
N PHE A 47 3.70 -4.20 2.99
CA PHE A 47 3.23 -5.57 3.18
C PHE A 47 3.49 -6.09 4.59
N HIS A 48 4.45 -5.55 5.32
CA HIS A 48 4.88 -6.04 6.63
C HIS A 48 4.89 -4.97 7.72
N ASN A 49 4.48 -3.74 7.41
CA ASN A 49 4.49 -2.63 8.35
C ASN A 49 3.09 -2.04 8.48
N ASP A 50 2.49 -2.19 9.65
CA ASP A 50 1.11 -1.78 9.89
C ASP A 50 0.92 -0.26 9.75
N ASP A 51 1.87 0.54 10.22
CA ASP A 51 1.79 2.00 10.11
C ASP A 51 1.78 2.45 8.65
N GLN A 52 2.64 1.84 7.84
CA GLN A 52 2.72 2.16 6.41
C GLN A 52 1.45 1.72 5.69
N THR A 53 0.90 0.56 6.05
CA THR A 53 -0.37 0.09 5.49
C THR A 53 -1.52 1.01 5.87
N MET A 54 -1.57 1.47 7.11
CA MET A 54 -2.62 2.38 7.58
C MET A 54 -2.58 3.70 6.82
N GLN A 55 -1.39 4.23 6.55
CA GLN A 55 -1.24 5.44 5.74
C GLN A 55 -1.80 5.26 4.34
N LEU A 56 -1.58 4.08 3.74
CA LEU A 56 -2.16 3.76 2.43
C LEU A 56 -3.68 3.72 2.47
N LEU A 57 -4.24 3.14 3.52
CA LEU A 57 -5.69 3.09 3.69
C LEU A 57 -6.27 4.51 3.79
N LEU A 58 -5.64 5.39 4.57
CA LEU A 58 -6.06 6.78 4.67
C LEU A 58 -5.95 7.51 3.35
N TRP A 59 -4.91 7.21 2.57
CA TRP A 59 -4.75 7.79 1.23
C TRP A 59 -5.90 7.37 0.31
N LEU A 60 -6.29 6.08 0.32
CA LEU A 60 -7.43 5.60 -0.47
C LEU A 60 -8.71 6.34 -0.10
N LEU A 61 -8.95 6.50 1.19
CA LEU A 61 -10.15 7.21 1.67
C LEU A 61 -10.12 8.67 1.24
N SER A 62 -8.95 9.30 1.23
CA SER A 62 -8.80 10.68 0.78
C SER A 62 -9.05 10.85 -0.71
N CYS A 63 -8.85 9.79 -1.49
CA CYS A 63 -9.15 9.78 -2.92
C CYS A 63 -10.63 9.59 -3.22
N GLY A 64 -11.47 9.43 -2.20
CA GLY A 64 -12.89 9.19 -2.35
C GLY A 64 -13.25 7.74 -2.66
N GLU A 65 -12.31 6.83 -2.51
CA GLU A 65 -12.55 5.41 -2.77
C GLU A 65 -13.34 4.77 -1.63
N LYS A 66 -14.28 3.92 -1.98
CA LYS A 66 -15.09 3.19 -0.99
C LYS A 66 -14.49 1.82 -0.76
N ILE A 67 -14.22 1.54 0.52
CA ILE A 67 -13.72 0.24 0.96
C ILE A 67 -14.70 -0.30 1.99
N VAL A 68 -15.11 -1.54 1.82
CA VAL A 68 -15.99 -2.21 2.77
C VAL A 68 -15.26 -3.43 3.30
N ILE A 69 -15.21 -3.55 4.62
CA ILE A 69 -14.67 -4.74 5.29
C ILE A 69 -15.83 -5.38 6.04
N GLU A 70 -16.15 -6.61 5.70
CA GLU A 70 -17.30 -7.30 6.28
C GLU A 70 -17.03 -8.78 6.45
N ASN A 71 -17.81 -9.43 7.30
CA ASN A 71 -17.76 -10.88 7.44
C ASN A 71 -18.68 -11.53 6.42
N ASN A 72 -18.17 -12.57 5.77
CA ASN A 72 -18.98 -13.37 4.85
C ASN A 72 -20.00 -14.18 5.68
N GLU A 73 -21.28 -14.08 5.33
CA GLU A 73 -22.38 -14.73 6.04
C GLU A 73 -22.24 -16.26 6.14
N ARG A 74 -21.51 -16.87 5.22
CA ARG A 74 -21.40 -18.33 5.14
C ARG A 74 -20.25 -18.97 5.90
N GLY A 75 -19.41 -18.20 6.65
CA GLY A 75 -18.30 -18.84 7.31
C GLY A 75 -17.46 -17.96 8.21
N ASN A 76 -17.95 -16.82 8.66
CA ASN A 76 -17.20 -15.88 9.52
C ASN A 76 -15.82 -15.53 8.95
N ARG A 77 -15.71 -15.42 7.63
CA ARG A 77 -14.46 -15.08 6.96
C ARG A 77 -14.51 -13.62 6.55
N PRO A 78 -13.64 -12.77 7.14
CA PRO A 78 -13.63 -11.36 6.75
C PRO A 78 -13.16 -11.20 5.32
N ILE A 79 -13.85 -10.33 4.59
CA ILE A 79 -13.48 -9.94 3.24
C ILE A 79 -13.39 -8.42 3.15
N LEU A 80 -12.48 -7.95 2.33
CA LEU A 80 -12.36 -6.55 1.97
C LEU A 80 -12.86 -6.40 0.54
N VAL A 81 -13.84 -5.54 0.33
CA VAL A 81 -14.39 -5.27 -1.00
C VAL A 81 -13.94 -3.87 -1.44
N PHE A 82 -13.29 -3.83 -2.58
CA PHE A 82 -12.84 -2.58 -3.19
C PHE A 82 -13.20 -2.64 -4.68
N LYS A 83 -14.03 -1.67 -5.11
CA LYS A 83 -14.62 -1.69 -6.45
C LYS A 83 -15.36 -3.02 -6.64
N ASN A 84 -15.00 -3.81 -7.66
CA ASN A 84 -15.65 -5.09 -7.92
C ASN A 84 -14.80 -6.29 -7.49
N ALA A 85 -13.74 -6.05 -6.74
CA ALA A 85 -12.85 -7.09 -6.28
C ALA A 85 -13.07 -7.38 -4.79
N ALA A 86 -13.06 -8.66 -4.44
CA ALA A 86 -13.18 -9.10 -3.05
C ALA A 86 -11.88 -9.82 -2.66
N TYR A 87 -11.36 -9.48 -1.49
CA TYR A 87 -10.12 -10.03 -0.97
C TYR A 87 -10.39 -10.71 0.36
N ARG A 88 -9.83 -11.90 0.56
CA ARG A 88 -9.86 -12.56 1.86
C ARG A 88 -8.86 -11.87 2.78
N VAL A 89 -9.31 -11.48 3.97
CA VAL A 89 -8.49 -10.71 4.90
C VAL A 89 -8.54 -11.30 6.31
N HIS A 90 -8.52 -12.63 6.41
CA HIS A 90 -8.62 -13.33 7.69
C HIS A 90 -7.30 -13.34 8.49
N SER A 91 -6.27 -12.69 8.00
CA SER A 91 -5.01 -12.46 8.73
C SER A 91 -4.53 -11.05 8.48
N LEU A 92 -3.65 -10.53 9.34
CA LEU A 92 -3.06 -9.20 9.15
C LEU A 92 -2.26 -9.15 7.86
N GLU A 93 -1.56 -10.23 7.53
CA GLU A 93 -0.78 -10.31 6.30
C GLU A 93 -1.66 -10.14 5.06
N LEU A 94 -2.79 -10.85 5.03
CA LEU A 94 -3.73 -10.74 3.91
C LEU A 94 -4.39 -9.38 3.84
N LEU A 95 -4.70 -8.78 4.98
CA LEU A 95 -5.28 -7.44 5.03
C LEU A 95 -4.30 -6.41 4.48
N ARG A 96 -3.04 -6.45 4.92
CA ARG A 96 -2.01 -5.54 4.40
C ARG A 96 -1.85 -5.71 2.89
N GLY A 97 -1.77 -6.95 2.41
CA GLY A 97 -1.63 -7.23 0.98
C GLY A 97 -2.79 -6.71 0.16
N ALA A 98 -4.02 -6.85 0.66
CA ALA A 98 -5.21 -6.34 -0.02
C ALA A 98 -5.18 -4.82 -0.14
N ILE A 99 -4.83 -4.11 0.92
CA ILE A 99 -4.75 -2.65 0.92
C ILE A 99 -3.67 -2.17 -0.05
N VAL A 100 -2.49 -2.80 -0.02
CA VAL A 100 -1.39 -2.47 -0.92
C VAL A 100 -1.82 -2.63 -2.37
N GLU A 101 -2.46 -3.75 -2.69
CA GLU A 101 -2.92 -4.00 -4.06
C GLU A 101 -3.96 -2.96 -4.51
N CYS A 102 -4.89 -2.58 -3.64
CA CYS A 102 -5.88 -1.56 -3.95
C CYS A 102 -5.22 -0.23 -4.28
N VAL A 103 -4.25 0.21 -3.45
CA VAL A 103 -3.53 1.46 -3.69
C VAL A 103 -2.75 1.40 -5.00
N ALA A 104 -2.07 0.29 -5.24
CA ALA A 104 -1.29 0.12 -6.47
C ALA A 104 -2.17 0.22 -7.71
N LYS A 105 -3.35 -0.37 -7.69
CA LYS A 105 -4.29 -0.30 -8.81
C LYS A 105 -4.77 1.12 -9.07
N VAL A 106 -5.11 1.86 -8.02
CA VAL A 106 -5.55 3.26 -8.15
C VAL A 106 -4.42 4.12 -8.69
N GLN A 107 -3.22 3.97 -8.15
CA GLN A 107 -2.05 4.75 -8.60
C GLN A 107 -1.71 4.45 -10.05
N LYS A 108 -1.78 3.19 -10.46
CA LYS A 108 -1.52 2.80 -11.84
C LYS A 108 -2.51 3.45 -12.80
N GLU A 109 -3.78 3.52 -12.43
CA GLU A 109 -4.80 4.19 -13.24
C GLU A 109 -4.54 5.68 -13.37
N LYS A 110 -4.04 6.32 -12.30
CA LYS A 110 -3.74 7.75 -12.33
C LYS A 110 -2.56 8.10 -13.24
N GLN A 111 -1.70 7.14 -13.53
CA GLN A 111 -0.53 7.35 -14.38
C GLN A 111 -0.83 7.19 -15.88
N LYS A 112 -2.04 6.79 -16.22
CA LYS A 112 -2.45 6.65 -17.63
C LYS A 112 -2.82 8.01 -18.25
#